data_cbee945f60e0e77584fd447722a5a241
#
_entry.id   cbee945f60e0e77584fd447722a5a241
#
_cell.length_a   1.000
_cell.length_b   1.000
_cell.length_c   1.000
_cell.angle_alpha   90.00
_cell.angle_beta   90.00
_cell.angle_gamma   90.00
#
_symmetry.space_group_name_H-M   'P 1'
#
loop_
_entity.id
_entity.type
_entity.pdbx_description
1 polymer ?
#
loop_
_entity_poly.entity_id
_entity_poly.type
_entity_poly.pdbx_seq_one_letter_code
_entity_poly.pdbx_strand_id
1 'polypeptide(L)'
;MKKISYTRKDIARRASFKLNMSNEQTRLFIDCFFDVIRDMIIEPEENIHIEIRNFGVFDVFPTKSRQNARNPRTKEKVVIPPRKKVVFKPGKKIKNELYKSKKFN
;
A
#
# COMPACT_ATOMS: atom_id res chain seq x y z
N MET A 1 7.11 -15.93 17.68
CA MET A 1 6.36 -15.97 16.41
C MET A 1 7.26 -15.68 15.23
N LYS A 2 7.10 -16.44 14.20
CA LYS A 2 7.90 -16.27 13.00
C LYS A 2 7.26 -15.25 12.07
N LYS A 3 8.03 -14.27 11.64
CA LYS A 3 7.58 -13.26 10.69
C LYS A 3 8.31 -13.47 9.36
N ILE A 4 7.55 -13.46 8.29
CA ILE A 4 8.11 -13.55 6.94
C ILE A 4 8.07 -12.17 6.32
N SER A 5 9.22 -11.71 5.84
CA SER A 5 9.34 -10.41 5.18
C SER A 5 9.75 -10.60 3.73
N TYR A 6 9.03 -9.91 2.85
CA TYR A 6 9.36 -9.92 1.43
C TYR A 6 9.78 -8.52 1.01
N THR A 7 10.76 -8.47 0.14
CA THR A 7 11.24 -7.22 -0.43
C THR A 7 10.93 -7.18 -1.91
N ARG A 8 11.20 -6.03 -2.52
CA ARG A 8 11.04 -5.87 -3.96
C ARG A 8 11.88 -6.89 -4.74
N LYS A 9 13.06 -7.23 -4.21
CA LYS A 9 13.91 -8.26 -4.82
C LYS A 9 13.24 -9.62 -4.86
N ASP A 10 12.54 -9.96 -3.80
CA ASP A 10 11.82 -11.24 -3.72
C ASP A 10 10.69 -11.30 -4.73
N ILE A 11 9.98 -10.18 -4.89
CA ILE A 11 8.90 -10.08 -5.87
C ILE A 11 9.47 -10.26 -7.27
N ALA A 12 10.56 -9.57 -7.58
CA ALA A 12 11.18 -9.66 -8.90
C ALA A 12 11.69 -11.08 -9.20
N ARG A 13 12.26 -11.73 -8.20
CA ARG A 13 12.76 -13.10 -8.38
C ARG A 13 11.63 -14.07 -8.71
N ARG A 14 10.54 -14.01 -7.97
CA ARG A 14 9.38 -14.85 -8.22
C ARG A 14 8.74 -14.57 -9.56
N ALA A 15 8.66 -13.29 -9.92
CA ALA A 15 8.11 -12.89 -11.20
C ALA A 15 8.98 -13.38 -12.37
N SER A 16 10.30 -13.34 -12.21
CA SER A 16 11.21 -13.80 -13.25
C SER A 16 11.02 -15.28 -13.57
N PHE A 17 10.76 -16.08 -12.54
CA PHE A 17 10.44 -17.51 -12.73
C PHE A 17 9.14 -17.70 -13.50
N LYS A 18 8.11 -16.97 -13.10
CA LYS A 18 6.81 -17.09 -13.75
C LYS A 18 6.84 -16.64 -15.21
N LEU A 19 7.62 -15.62 -15.49
CA LEU A 19 7.69 -15.02 -16.83
C LEU A 19 8.73 -15.67 -17.71
N ASN A 20 9.58 -16.52 -17.13
CA ASN A 20 10.73 -17.09 -17.81
C ASN A 20 11.60 -16.00 -18.44
N MET A 21 11.87 -14.97 -17.66
CA MET A 21 12.68 -13.84 -18.05
C MET A 21 13.88 -13.71 -17.13
N SER A 22 14.88 -12.96 -17.58
CA SER A 22 16.04 -12.72 -16.74
C SER A 22 15.65 -11.91 -15.51
N ASN A 23 16.37 -12.11 -14.42
CA ASN A 23 16.15 -11.39 -13.17
C ASN A 23 16.31 -9.89 -13.38
N GLU A 24 17.28 -9.51 -14.17
CA GLU A 24 17.60 -8.12 -14.48
C GLU A 24 16.47 -7.40 -15.20
N GLN A 25 15.95 -8.01 -16.26
CA GLN A 25 14.83 -7.43 -17.02
C GLN A 25 13.56 -7.36 -16.17
N THR A 26 13.28 -8.42 -15.43
CA THR A 26 12.10 -8.47 -14.57
C THR A 26 12.16 -7.38 -13.52
N ARG A 27 13.35 -7.15 -12.96
CA ARG A 27 13.51 -6.12 -11.95
C ARG A 27 13.23 -4.73 -12.49
N LEU A 28 13.63 -4.46 -13.74
CA LEU A 28 13.30 -3.18 -14.37
C LEU A 28 11.80 -2.97 -14.48
N PHE A 29 11.07 -3.99 -14.89
CA PHE A 29 9.62 -3.90 -15.00
C PHE A 29 8.96 -3.71 -13.64
N ILE A 30 9.42 -4.43 -12.63
CA ILE A 30 8.88 -4.32 -11.28
C ILE A 30 9.13 -2.92 -10.71
N ASP A 31 10.35 -2.40 -10.89
CA ASP A 31 10.68 -1.07 -10.41
C ASP A 31 9.82 -0.01 -11.11
N CYS A 32 9.66 -0.14 -12.42
CA CYS A 32 8.81 0.78 -13.18
C CYS A 32 7.36 0.72 -12.71
N PHE A 33 6.85 -0.48 -12.48
CA PHE A 33 5.48 -0.67 -12.01
C PHE A 33 5.25 0.06 -10.68
N PHE A 34 6.13 -0.14 -9.72
CA PHE A 34 5.98 0.50 -8.41
C PHE A 34 6.18 2.02 -8.49
N ASP A 35 7.07 2.49 -9.36
CA ASP A 35 7.25 3.92 -9.57
C ASP A 35 5.97 4.56 -10.11
N VAL A 36 5.31 3.90 -11.06
CA VAL A 36 4.04 4.39 -11.61
C VAL A 36 2.95 4.43 -10.55
N ILE A 37 2.83 3.37 -9.74
CA ILE A 37 1.85 3.34 -8.67
C ILE A 37 2.11 4.47 -7.66
N ARG A 38 3.37 4.66 -7.28
CA ARG A 38 3.73 5.75 -6.38
C ARG A 38 3.33 7.11 -6.97
N ASP A 39 3.64 7.32 -8.24
CA ASP A 39 3.33 8.59 -8.89
C ASP A 39 1.82 8.85 -8.92
N MET A 40 1.02 7.82 -9.13
CA MET A 40 -0.43 7.95 -9.07
C MET A 40 -0.92 8.30 -7.68
N ILE A 41 -0.33 7.68 -6.65
CA ILE A 41 -0.73 7.92 -5.27
C ILE A 41 -0.44 9.36 -4.84
N ILE A 42 0.66 9.92 -5.29
CA ILE A 42 1.09 11.25 -4.85
C ILE A 42 0.61 12.38 -5.74
N GLU A 43 -0.24 12.10 -6.72
CA GLU A 43 -0.82 13.16 -7.55
C GLU A 43 -1.55 14.19 -6.67
N PRO A 44 -1.61 15.45 -7.10
CA PRO A 44 -2.17 16.52 -6.26
C PRO A 44 -3.69 16.55 -6.21
N GLU A 45 -4.33 15.42 -6.39
CA GLU A 45 -5.80 15.29 -6.28
C GLU A 45 -6.17 14.91 -4.85
N GLU A 46 -7.32 15.36 -4.39
CA GLU A 46 -7.78 15.05 -3.04
C GLU A 46 -8.13 13.59 -2.86
N ASN A 47 -8.79 13.01 -3.84
CA ASN A 47 -9.27 11.64 -3.76
C ASN A 47 -8.77 10.88 -4.97
N ILE A 48 -8.08 9.78 -4.73
CA ILE A 48 -7.55 8.91 -5.78
C ILE A 48 -7.96 7.48 -5.47
N HIS A 49 -8.46 6.80 -6.48
CA HIS A 49 -8.92 5.43 -6.36
C HIS A 49 -8.20 4.60 -7.43
N ILE A 50 -7.32 3.71 -7.00
CA ILE A 50 -6.58 2.86 -7.92
C ILE A 50 -7.08 1.44 -7.77
N GLU A 51 -7.84 1.01 -8.74
CA GLU A 51 -8.43 -0.33 -8.72
C GLU A 51 -7.57 -1.29 -9.53
N ILE A 52 -7.10 -2.35 -8.87
CA ILE A 52 -6.30 -3.38 -9.51
C ILE A 52 -7.12 -4.66 -9.46
N ARG A 53 -7.66 -5.02 -10.62
CA ARG A 53 -8.56 -6.17 -10.73
C ARG A 53 -7.91 -7.45 -10.19
N ASN A 54 -8.68 -8.22 -9.43
CA ASN A 54 -8.26 -9.47 -8.80
C ASN A 54 -7.18 -9.30 -7.74
N PHE A 55 -6.91 -8.08 -7.33
CA PHE A 55 -5.90 -7.80 -6.33
C PHE A 55 -6.48 -6.94 -5.20
N GLY A 56 -6.87 -5.73 -5.51
CA GLY A 56 -7.41 -4.84 -4.50
C GLY A 56 -7.44 -3.39 -4.97
N VAL A 57 -7.65 -2.52 -4.01
CA VAL A 57 -7.82 -1.09 -4.28
C VAL A 57 -6.93 -0.29 -3.35
N PHE A 58 -6.26 0.71 -3.90
CA PHE A 58 -5.59 1.74 -3.12
C PHE A 58 -6.47 2.99 -3.15
N ASP A 59 -6.89 3.45 -1.99
CA ASP A 59 -7.65 4.70 -1.86
C ASP A 59 -6.79 5.74 -1.17
N VAL A 60 -6.73 6.91 -1.77
CA VAL A 60 -6.03 8.07 -1.21
C VAL A 60 -7.07 9.13 -0.91
N PHE A 61 -7.08 9.63 0.30
CA PHE A 61 -8.06 10.61 0.73
C PHE A 61 -7.49 11.51 1.81
N PRO A 62 -8.06 12.73 1.98
CA PRO A 62 -7.57 13.61 3.01
C PRO A 62 -8.03 13.18 4.40
N THR A 63 -7.18 13.40 5.39
CA THR A 63 -7.59 13.22 6.79
C THR A 63 -8.14 14.54 7.31
N LYS A 64 -8.93 14.47 8.38
CA LYS A 64 -9.47 15.66 9.00
C LYS A 64 -8.39 16.41 9.75
N SER A 65 -8.43 17.74 9.68
CA SER A 65 -7.58 18.55 10.51
C SER A 65 -8.03 18.45 11.97
N ARG A 66 -7.08 18.56 12.88
CA ARG A 66 -7.37 18.59 14.31
C ARG A 66 -7.12 19.98 14.84
N GLN A 67 -8.20 20.65 15.24
CA GLN A 67 -8.11 22.03 15.72
C GLN A 67 -7.75 22.12 17.20
N ASN A 68 -8.14 21.12 17.98
CA ASN A 68 -8.01 21.17 19.43
C ASN A 68 -7.14 20.06 20.00
N ALA A 69 -6.20 19.57 19.21
CA ALA A 69 -5.25 18.59 19.71
C ALA A 69 -4.36 19.23 20.76
N ARG A 70 -3.97 18.45 21.77
CA ARG A 70 -3.08 18.93 22.81
C ARG A 70 -1.76 18.19 22.79
N ASN A 71 -0.70 18.95 22.98
CA ASN A 71 0.61 18.36 23.17
C ASN A 71 0.64 17.73 24.57
N PRO A 72 0.85 16.42 24.70
CA PRO A 72 0.84 15.77 26.03
C PRO A 72 1.94 16.25 26.96
N ARG A 73 3.01 16.85 26.44
CA ARG A 73 4.09 17.38 27.23
C ARG A 73 3.79 18.75 27.84
N THR A 74 3.29 19.66 27.02
CA THR A 74 3.07 21.05 27.41
C THR A 74 1.62 21.37 27.69
N LYS A 75 0.72 20.47 27.27
CA LYS A 75 -0.73 20.64 27.34
C LYS A 75 -1.21 21.85 26.53
N GLU A 76 -0.40 22.32 25.63
CA GLU A 76 -0.79 23.39 24.73
C GLU A 76 -1.66 22.85 23.61
N LYS A 77 -2.62 23.68 23.17
CA LYS A 77 -3.44 23.33 22.01
C LYS A 77 -2.61 23.49 20.75
N VAL A 78 -2.64 22.47 19.91
CA VAL A 78 -1.96 22.52 18.62
C VAL A 78 -2.96 22.20 17.52
N VAL A 79 -2.71 22.78 16.34
CA VAL A 79 -3.51 22.50 15.14
C VAL A 79 -2.73 21.50 14.30
N ILE A 80 -3.35 20.35 14.05
CA ILE A 80 -2.76 19.36 13.16
C ILE A 80 -3.39 19.55 11.78
N PRO A 81 -2.61 19.97 10.78
CA PRO A 81 -3.17 20.21 9.46
C PRO A 81 -3.66 18.93 8.80
N PRO A 82 -4.60 19.02 7.88
CA PRO A 82 -5.03 17.85 7.13
C PRO A 82 -3.90 17.36 6.24
N ARG A 83 -3.85 16.08 6.04
CA ARG A 83 -2.89 15.43 5.15
C ARG A 83 -3.59 14.27 4.48
N LYS A 84 -2.97 13.75 3.43
CA LYS A 84 -3.56 12.63 2.72
C LYS A 84 -3.07 11.32 3.31
N LYS A 85 -3.92 10.33 3.22
CA LYS A 85 -3.67 8.98 3.72
C LYS A 85 -3.96 8.00 2.60
N VAL A 86 -3.14 6.96 2.49
CA VAL A 86 -3.37 5.88 1.54
C VAL A 86 -3.75 4.61 2.30
N VAL A 87 -4.80 3.95 1.83
CA VAL A 87 -5.28 2.70 2.44
C VAL A 87 -5.42 1.66 1.35
N PHE A 88 -4.92 0.46 1.62
CA PHE A 88 -5.09 -0.66 0.72
C PHE A 88 -6.24 -1.53 1.22
N LYS A 89 -7.16 -1.84 0.32
CA LYS A 89 -8.27 -2.75 0.60
C LYS A 89 -8.13 -3.98 -0.28
N PRO A 90 -7.94 -5.16 0.30
CA PRO A 90 -7.78 -6.36 -0.51
C PRO A 90 -9.05 -6.68 -1.28
N GLY A 91 -8.89 -7.21 -2.47
CA GLY A 91 -10.01 -7.62 -3.29
C GLY A 91 -10.64 -8.91 -2.79
N LYS A 92 -11.77 -9.24 -3.38
CA LYS A 92 -12.56 -10.39 -2.97
C LYS A 92 -11.76 -11.71 -3.02
N LYS A 93 -10.96 -11.86 -4.04
CA LYS A 93 -10.16 -13.07 -4.22
C LYS A 93 -9.17 -13.27 -3.08
N ILE A 94 -8.47 -12.22 -2.69
CA ILE A 94 -7.54 -12.28 -1.57
C ILE A 94 -8.28 -12.50 -0.26
N LYS A 95 -9.37 -11.78 -0.04
CA LYS A 95 -10.17 -11.92 1.17
C LYS A 95 -10.68 -13.35 1.36
N ASN A 96 -11.17 -13.95 0.29
CA ASN A 96 -11.71 -15.31 0.36
C ASN A 96 -10.62 -16.30 0.75
N GLU A 97 -9.44 -16.17 0.20
CA GLU A 97 -8.33 -17.05 0.55
C GLU A 97 -7.86 -16.86 1.98
N LEU A 98 -7.85 -15.63 2.46
CA LEU A 98 -7.48 -15.34 3.85
C LEU A 98 -8.49 -15.94 4.82
N TYR A 99 -9.78 -15.89 4.49
CA TYR A 99 -10.81 -16.47 5.35
C TYR A 99 -10.79 -17.99 5.35
N LYS A 100 -10.36 -18.61 4.26
CA LYS A 100 -10.21 -20.06 4.22
C LYS A 100 -9.15 -20.57 5.17
N SER A 101 -8.17 -19.75 5.48
CA SER A 101 -7.06 -20.12 6.37
C SER A 101 -7.44 -19.96 7.84
N LYS A 102 -8.56 -20.53 8.23
CA LYS A 102 -9.11 -20.35 9.57
C LYS A 102 -8.29 -20.95 10.69
N LYS A 103 -7.40 -21.85 10.39
CA LYS A 103 -6.55 -22.46 11.40
C LYS A 103 -5.58 -21.48 12.06
N PHE A 104 -5.54 -20.26 11.59
CA PHE A 104 -4.75 -19.21 12.21
C PHE A 104 -5.53 -18.41 13.25
N ASN A 105 -6.79 -18.66 13.39
CA ASN A 105 -7.64 -17.93 14.32
C ASN A 105 -7.71 -18.61 15.68
#